data_4f2e10ba2b607dfb166719129d61a323
#
_entry.id   4f2e10ba2b607dfb166719129d61a323
#
_cell.length_a   1.000
_cell.length_b   1.000
_cell.length_c   1.000
_cell.angle_alpha   90.00
_cell.angle_beta   90.00
_cell.angle_gamma   90.00
#
_symmetry.space_group_name_H-M   'P 1'
#
loop_
_entity.id
_entity.type
_entity.pdbx_description
1 polymer ?
#
loop_
_entity_poly.entity_id
_entity_poly.type
_entity_poly.pdbx_seq_one_letter_code
_entity_poly.pdbx_strand_id
1 'polypeptide(L)'
;SYTASQDVVQRYQTTPSVQATKGSLYVNGCLALITIPIFYGMGTALYTYYQGNGGLPDDVNTSAIVPYYILTELPGGIAGLIIGGILAAAQSTISSSLNSISACITVDIRNRFMPGRGEASVLFSRMIIVITGLFSTGIALWLIASEKGELWDLFLTLTGLFGIPIAAVFALGIFTVRANRFGVLVGLLLGAVSGYFMNQTDLGPFMISIVAFVVTLVAGYLLSIPLAGVAKATRTETLPLTIHGKDLSYERKSARREALTDEPAAGIPDTDDPTETTSVAQV
;
A
#
# COMPACT_ATOMS: atom_id res chain seq x y z
N SER A 1 6.27 -1.31 -2.67
CA SER A 1 5.02 -0.98 -1.94
C SER A 1 4.29 0.22 -2.53
N TYR A 2 4.97 1.29 -2.97
CA TYR A 2 4.35 2.53 -3.48
C TYR A 2 3.39 2.38 -4.67
N THR A 3 3.41 1.27 -5.39
CA THR A 3 2.53 1.02 -6.54
C THR A 3 1.36 0.10 -6.24
N ALA A 4 1.39 -0.61 -5.12
CA ALA A 4 0.44 -1.67 -4.80
C ALA A 4 -0.23 -1.51 -3.42
N SER A 5 0.29 -0.62 -2.59
CA SER A 5 -0.23 -0.38 -1.25
C SER A 5 -1.45 0.54 -1.29
N GLN A 6 -2.57 0.09 -0.71
CA GLN A 6 -3.85 0.81 -0.76
C GLN A 6 -3.79 2.18 -0.10
N ASP A 7 -3.06 2.32 0.99
CA ASP A 7 -2.84 3.60 1.69
C ASP A 7 -2.15 4.65 0.82
N VAL A 8 -1.23 4.22 -0.04
CA VAL A 8 -0.53 5.08 -0.99
C VAL A 8 -1.41 5.40 -2.20
N VAL A 9 -2.12 4.40 -2.75
CA VAL A 9 -3.04 4.59 -3.88
C VAL A 9 -4.16 5.57 -3.52
N GLN A 10 -4.74 5.47 -2.31
CA GLN A 10 -5.75 6.42 -1.84
C GLN A 10 -5.23 7.85 -1.81
N ARG A 11 -3.99 8.06 -1.39
CA ARG A 11 -3.36 9.40 -1.39
C ARG A 11 -3.19 9.95 -2.80
N TYR A 12 -2.87 9.10 -3.79
CA TYR A 12 -2.78 9.55 -5.19
C TYR A 12 -4.14 9.95 -5.75
N GLN A 13 -5.23 9.27 -5.35
CA GLN A 13 -6.58 9.61 -5.78
C GLN A 13 -7.08 10.94 -5.22
N THR A 14 -6.55 11.40 -4.10
CA THR A 14 -6.91 12.71 -3.50
C THR A 14 -6.15 13.87 -4.11
N THR A 15 -5.15 13.64 -4.96
CA THR A 15 -4.40 14.73 -5.61
C THR A 15 -5.20 15.32 -6.78
N PRO A 16 -5.18 16.66 -6.95
CA PRO A 16 -6.02 17.35 -7.95
C PRO A 16 -5.58 17.07 -9.40
N SER A 17 -4.34 16.64 -9.63
CA SER A 17 -3.83 16.41 -10.98
C SER A 17 -2.70 15.37 -11.02
N VAL A 18 -2.47 14.78 -12.19
CA VAL A 18 -1.34 13.86 -12.44
C VAL A 18 0.01 14.54 -12.21
N GLN A 19 0.12 15.83 -12.49
CA GLN A 19 1.34 16.60 -12.24
C GLN A 19 1.60 16.75 -10.74
N ALA A 20 0.56 17.02 -9.94
CA ALA A 20 0.67 17.07 -8.49
C ALA A 20 1.10 15.71 -7.92
N THR A 21 0.55 14.61 -8.42
CA THR A 21 0.97 13.24 -8.04
C THR A 21 2.44 12.99 -8.37
N LYS A 22 2.90 13.37 -9.57
CA LYS A 22 4.32 13.25 -9.95
C LYS A 22 5.22 14.10 -9.03
N GLY A 23 4.82 15.35 -8.74
CA GLY A 23 5.54 16.22 -7.80
C GLY A 23 5.66 15.59 -6.41
N SER A 24 4.58 15.04 -5.87
CA SER A 24 4.57 14.33 -4.60
C SER A 24 5.53 13.12 -4.58
N LEU A 25 5.59 12.35 -5.68
CA LEU A 25 6.53 11.24 -5.82
C LEU A 25 8.00 11.69 -5.81
N TYR A 26 8.32 12.77 -6.53
CA TYR A 26 9.67 13.33 -6.53
C TYR A 26 10.08 13.84 -5.15
N VAL A 27 9.21 14.60 -4.48
CA VAL A 27 9.48 15.10 -3.12
C VAL A 27 9.69 13.93 -2.16
N ASN A 28 8.85 12.89 -2.22
CA ASN A 28 9.01 11.71 -1.39
C ASN A 28 10.32 10.97 -1.67
N GLY A 29 10.72 10.85 -2.94
CA GLY A 29 12.01 10.27 -3.34
C GLY A 29 13.21 11.08 -2.79
N CYS A 30 13.17 12.40 -2.90
CA CYS A 30 14.20 13.27 -2.34
C CYS A 30 14.28 13.17 -0.81
N LEU A 31 13.12 13.16 -0.13
CA LEU A 31 13.08 12.97 1.32
C LEU A 31 13.65 11.61 1.74
N ALA A 32 13.37 10.55 1.01
CA ALA A 32 13.94 9.24 1.28
C ALA A 32 15.47 9.24 1.13
N LEU A 33 16.01 9.88 0.08
CA LEU A 33 17.46 10.02 -0.13
C LEU A 33 18.16 10.78 1.01
N ILE A 34 17.48 11.71 1.66
CA ILE A 34 18.00 12.44 2.83
C ILE A 34 17.85 11.62 4.11
N THR A 35 16.67 11.00 4.30
CA THR A 35 16.31 10.29 5.52
C THR A 35 17.14 9.02 5.72
N ILE A 36 17.39 8.25 4.65
CA ILE A 36 18.14 7.00 4.73
C ILE A 36 19.56 7.22 5.31
N PRO A 37 20.41 8.12 4.76
CA PRO A 37 21.73 8.38 5.33
C PRO A 37 21.71 8.88 6.78
N ILE A 38 20.69 9.65 7.17
CA ILE A 38 20.55 10.13 8.55
C ILE A 38 20.34 8.97 9.51
N PHE A 39 19.44 8.05 9.22
CA PHE A 39 19.17 6.89 10.08
C PHE A 39 20.35 5.92 10.13
N TYR A 40 20.97 5.62 8.98
CA TYR A 40 22.18 4.78 8.96
C TYR A 40 23.37 5.45 9.67
N GLY A 41 23.54 6.76 9.47
CA GLY A 41 24.57 7.54 10.16
C GLY A 41 24.37 7.57 11.67
N MET A 42 23.13 7.72 12.14
CA MET A 42 22.77 7.64 13.55
C MET A 42 23.15 6.27 14.14
N GLY A 43 22.79 5.17 13.46
CA GLY A 43 23.15 3.82 13.91
C GLY A 43 24.66 3.63 14.02
N THR A 44 25.42 4.09 13.01
CA THR A 44 26.89 4.04 13.00
C THR A 44 27.49 4.89 14.12
N ALA A 45 26.97 6.10 14.34
CA ALA A 45 27.42 6.99 15.40
C ALA A 45 27.21 6.38 16.78
N LEU A 46 26.04 5.80 17.04
CA LEU A 46 25.74 5.11 18.31
C LEU A 46 26.63 3.88 18.52
N TYR A 47 26.86 3.11 17.48
CA TYR A 47 27.77 1.97 17.54
C TYR A 47 29.20 2.41 17.93
N THR A 48 29.70 3.45 17.27
CA THR A 48 31.03 4.01 17.58
C THR A 48 31.11 4.61 18.99
N TYR A 49 30.02 5.27 19.42
CA TYR A 49 29.92 5.84 20.77
C TYR A 49 30.08 4.76 21.85
N TYR A 50 29.30 3.65 21.74
CA TYR A 50 29.40 2.57 22.73
C TYR A 50 30.71 1.81 22.64
N GLN A 51 31.28 1.60 21.46
CA GLN A 51 32.61 1.01 21.35
C GLN A 51 33.70 1.84 22.07
N GLY A 52 33.61 3.17 22.02
CA GLY A 52 34.52 4.06 22.69
C GLY A 52 34.33 4.18 24.20
N ASN A 53 33.15 3.87 24.71
CA ASN A 53 32.73 4.06 26.13
C ASN A 53 32.51 2.73 26.90
N GLY A 54 33.26 1.67 26.56
CA GLY A 54 33.23 0.42 27.30
C GLY A 54 32.27 -0.66 26.78
N GLY A 55 31.66 -0.43 25.65
CA GLY A 55 30.74 -1.38 25.01
C GLY A 55 29.28 -1.17 25.41
N LEU A 56 28.40 -1.83 24.68
CA LEU A 56 26.97 -1.96 25.07
C LEU A 56 26.90 -3.01 26.19
N PRO A 57 26.06 -2.83 27.22
CA PRO A 57 25.88 -3.84 28.25
C PRO A 57 25.44 -5.19 27.66
N ASP A 58 25.93 -6.29 28.23
CA ASP A 58 25.72 -7.65 27.71
C ASP A 58 24.25 -8.08 27.68
N ASP A 59 23.40 -7.43 28.49
CA ASP A 59 21.95 -7.65 28.57
C ASP A 59 21.15 -6.85 27.53
N VAL A 60 21.82 -5.95 26.78
CA VAL A 60 21.15 -5.10 25.78
C VAL A 60 21.46 -5.57 24.38
N ASN A 61 20.41 -5.99 23.64
CA ASN A 61 20.55 -6.36 22.26
C ASN A 61 20.92 -5.14 21.39
N THR A 62 21.77 -5.33 20.38
CA THR A 62 22.18 -4.28 19.42
C THR A 62 20.99 -3.61 18.74
N SER A 63 19.89 -4.33 18.52
CA SER A 63 18.64 -3.77 17.98
C SER A 63 17.96 -2.76 18.92
N ALA A 64 18.28 -2.79 20.21
CA ALA A 64 17.76 -1.87 21.22
C ALA A 64 18.68 -0.68 21.52
N ILE A 65 19.77 -0.50 20.77
CA ILE A 65 20.78 0.55 21.00
C ILE A 65 20.18 1.96 21.01
N VAL A 66 19.24 2.25 20.09
CA VAL A 66 18.60 3.57 19.98
C VAL A 66 17.70 3.86 21.17
N PRO A 67 16.71 3.00 21.53
CA PRO A 67 15.90 3.23 22.72
C PRO A 67 16.72 3.21 24.01
N TYR A 68 17.77 2.38 24.11
CA TYR A 68 18.66 2.37 25.25
C TYR A 68 19.37 3.72 25.43
N TYR A 69 19.98 4.26 24.37
CA TYR A 69 20.62 5.57 24.37
C TYR A 69 19.64 6.68 24.78
N ILE A 70 18.42 6.67 24.26
CA ILE A 70 17.39 7.67 24.58
C ILE A 70 17.07 7.67 26.08
N LEU A 71 17.01 6.48 26.68
CA LEU A 71 16.60 6.33 28.09
C LEU A 71 17.74 6.58 29.08
N THR A 72 19.00 6.30 28.71
CA THR A 72 20.14 6.34 29.63
C THR A 72 20.97 7.61 29.51
N GLU A 73 21.17 8.10 28.28
CA GLU A 73 22.12 9.18 28.01
C GLU A 73 21.46 10.56 27.84
N LEU A 74 20.15 10.59 27.48
CA LEU A 74 19.48 11.86 27.23
C LEU A 74 18.79 12.41 28.48
N PRO A 75 18.79 13.75 28.66
CA PRO A 75 17.99 14.39 29.71
C PRO A 75 16.50 14.03 29.55
N GLY A 76 15.82 13.78 30.68
CA GLY A 76 14.43 13.27 30.70
C GLY A 76 13.43 14.05 29.85
N GLY A 77 13.56 15.36 29.75
CA GLY A 77 12.70 16.19 28.90
C GLY A 77 12.90 15.93 27.39
N ILE A 78 14.14 15.74 26.95
CA ILE A 78 14.46 15.41 25.54
C ILE A 78 14.06 13.97 25.24
N ALA A 79 14.37 13.03 26.13
CA ALA A 79 13.96 11.64 26.02
C ALA A 79 12.44 11.51 25.87
N GLY A 80 11.67 12.20 26.71
CA GLY A 80 10.20 12.21 26.63
C GLY A 80 9.67 12.78 25.33
N LEU A 81 10.28 13.85 24.80
CA LEU A 81 9.90 14.45 23.51
C LEU A 81 10.14 13.48 22.34
N ILE A 82 11.30 12.80 22.34
CA ILE A 82 11.64 11.83 21.29
C ILE A 82 10.69 10.63 21.33
N ILE A 83 10.44 10.06 22.52
CA ILE A 83 9.51 8.95 22.71
C ILE A 83 8.11 9.36 22.26
N GLY A 84 7.63 10.55 22.66
CA GLY A 84 6.35 11.09 22.21
C GLY A 84 6.27 11.22 20.68
N GLY A 85 7.33 11.68 20.03
CA GLY A 85 7.45 11.75 18.58
C GLY A 85 7.38 10.38 17.90
N ILE A 86 8.09 9.39 18.42
CA ILE A 86 8.06 8.00 17.92
C ILE A 86 6.64 7.41 18.05
N LEU A 87 5.99 7.58 19.20
CA LEU A 87 4.63 7.11 19.41
C LEU A 87 3.63 7.80 18.48
N ALA A 88 3.76 9.09 18.26
CA ALA A 88 2.90 9.84 17.32
C ALA A 88 3.07 9.35 15.88
N ALA A 89 4.31 9.09 15.43
CA ALA A 89 4.60 8.53 14.13
C ALA A 89 4.04 7.12 13.96
N ALA A 90 4.20 6.25 14.96
CA ALA A 90 3.63 4.91 14.99
C ALA A 90 2.09 4.94 14.91
N GLN A 91 1.44 5.78 15.71
CA GLN A 91 -0.01 5.95 15.71
C GLN A 91 -0.54 6.43 14.36
N SER A 92 0.14 7.37 13.72
CA SER A 92 -0.21 7.87 12.38
C SER A 92 -0.17 6.75 11.33
N THR A 93 0.86 5.91 11.37
CA THR A 93 1.03 4.77 10.44
C THR A 93 -0.04 3.71 10.67
N ILE A 94 -0.27 3.31 11.93
CA ILE A 94 -1.31 2.32 12.31
C ILE A 94 -2.69 2.81 11.86
N SER A 95 -3.03 4.05 12.16
CA SER A 95 -4.32 4.65 11.78
C SER A 95 -4.55 4.61 10.26
N SER A 96 -3.55 4.98 9.47
CA SER A 96 -3.61 4.93 8.00
C SER A 96 -3.81 3.50 7.49
N SER A 97 -3.08 2.53 8.04
CA SER A 97 -3.17 1.11 7.65
C SER A 97 -4.53 0.51 7.99
N LEU A 98 -5.06 0.76 9.19
CA LEU A 98 -6.38 0.28 9.61
C LEU A 98 -7.50 0.87 8.73
N ASN A 99 -7.41 2.15 8.39
CA ASN A 99 -8.37 2.79 7.49
C ASN A 99 -8.30 2.19 6.07
N SER A 100 -7.12 1.90 5.56
CA SER A 100 -6.92 1.26 4.25
C SER A 100 -7.47 -0.16 4.20
N ILE A 101 -7.27 -0.96 5.25
CA ILE A 101 -7.86 -2.30 5.39
C ILE A 101 -9.38 -2.21 5.41
N SER A 102 -9.94 -1.28 6.18
CA SER A 102 -11.38 -1.05 6.23
C SER A 102 -11.96 -0.67 4.86
N ALA A 103 -11.27 0.19 4.12
CA ALA A 103 -11.67 0.56 2.77
C ALA A 103 -11.65 -0.62 1.80
N CYS A 104 -10.58 -1.44 1.80
CA CYS A 104 -10.51 -2.66 0.99
C CYS A 104 -11.65 -3.63 1.31
N ILE A 105 -11.89 -3.92 2.59
CA ILE A 105 -12.96 -4.84 2.99
C ILE A 105 -14.34 -4.28 2.59
N THR A 106 -14.54 -2.98 2.74
CA THR A 106 -15.82 -2.35 2.43
C THR A 106 -16.08 -2.31 0.92
N VAL A 107 -15.10 -1.86 0.14
CA VAL A 107 -15.25 -1.64 -1.31
C VAL A 107 -15.08 -2.95 -2.08
N ASP A 108 -14.00 -3.68 -1.83
CA ASP A 108 -13.65 -4.83 -2.66
C ASP A 108 -14.40 -6.10 -2.28
N ILE A 109 -14.69 -6.28 -0.99
CA ILE A 109 -15.36 -7.50 -0.50
C ILE A 109 -16.88 -7.26 -0.38
N ARG A 110 -17.30 -6.32 0.47
CA ARG A 110 -18.72 -6.13 0.76
C ARG A 110 -19.52 -5.71 -0.48
N ASN A 111 -19.08 -4.66 -1.18
CA ASN A 111 -19.82 -4.15 -2.34
C ASN A 111 -19.84 -5.15 -3.49
N ARG A 112 -18.79 -5.98 -3.63
CA ARG A 112 -18.69 -6.99 -4.67
C ARG A 112 -19.54 -8.24 -4.38
N PHE A 113 -19.58 -8.71 -3.12
CA PHE A 113 -20.27 -9.94 -2.75
C PHE A 113 -21.70 -9.72 -2.23
N MET A 114 -22.08 -8.47 -1.93
CA MET A 114 -23.41 -8.10 -1.46
C MET A 114 -23.99 -6.94 -2.28
N PRO A 115 -24.10 -7.09 -3.61
CA PRO A 115 -24.71 -6.07 -4.45
C PRO A 115 -26.17 -5.87 -4.03
N GLY A 116 -26.63 -4.64 -3.86
CA GLY A 116 -28.01 -4.32 -3.49
C GLY A 116 -28.27 -3.99 -2.00
N ARG A 117 -27.26 -4.07 -1.13
CA ARG A 117 -27.39 -3.65 0.30
C ARG A 117 -27.14 -2.16 0.56
N GLY A 118 -27.14 -1.32 -0.50
CA GLY A 118 -26.82 0.11 -0.38
C GLY A 118 -25.35 0.38 0.02
N GLU A 119 -25.00 1.65 0.17
CA GLU A 119 -23.67 2.06 0.62
C GLU A 119 -23.36 1.50 2.03
N ALA A 120 -22.09 1.19 2.24
CA ALA A 120 -21.65 0.70 3.53
C ALA A 120 -21.83 1.78 4.60
N SER A 121 -22.53 1.43 5.66
CA SER A 121 -22.65 2.31 6.82
C SER A 121 -21.28 2.65 7.41
N VAL A 122 -21.11 3.89 7.85
CA VAL A 122 -19.90 4.32 8.59
C VAL A 122 -19.64 3.44 9.81
N LEU A 123 -20.72 2.93 10.43
CA LEU A 123 -20.62 1.99 11.56
C LEU A 123 -19.94 0.68 11.16
N PHE A 124 -20.23 0.15 9.96
CA PHE A 124 -19.59 -1.06 9.44
C PHE A 124 -18.08 -0.86 9.28
N SER A 125 -17.66 0.25 8.68
CA SER A 125 -16.24 0.59 8.54
C SER A 125 -15.53 0.75 9.89
N ARG A 126 -16.19 1.38 10.86
CA ARG A 126 -15.67 1.50 12.25
C ARG A 126 -15.54 0.15 12.93
N MET A 127 -16.50 -0.74 12.77
CA MET A 127 -16.40 -2.10 13.32
C MET A 127 -15.20 -2.85 12.74
N ILE A 128 -14.95 -2.76 11.44
CA ILE A 128 -13.78 -3.38 10.80
C ILE A 128 -12.49 -2.82 11.39
N ILE A 129 -12.38 -1.49 11.56
CA ILE A 129 -11.21 -0.86 12.17
C ILE A 129 -10.96 -1.40 13.58
N VAL A 130 -12.01 -1.49 14.42
CA VAL A 130 -11.89 -2.00 15.78
C VAL A 130 -11.45 -3.47 15.79
N ILE A 131 -12.11 -4.32 14.99
CA ILE A 131 -11.78 -5.75 14.92
C ILE A 131 -10.35 -5.96 14.43
N THR A 132 -9.96 -5.27 13.37
CA THR A 132 -8.59 -5.37 12.81
C THR A 132 -7.55 -4.81 13.79
N GLY A 133 -7.87 -3.72 14.48
CA GLY A 133 -7.01 -3.14 15.50
C GLY A 133 -6.80 -4.09 16.69
N LEU A 134 -7.86 -4.70 17.21
CA LEU A 134 -7.78 -5.69 18.29
C LEU A 134 -6.99 -6.94 17.85
N PHE A 135 -7.23 -7.42 16.63
CA PHE A 135 -6.49 -8.55 16.08
C PHE A 135 -4.99 -8.23 15.92
N SER A 136 -4.65 -7.05 15.40
CA SER A 136 -3.26 -6.60 15.28
C SER A 136 -2.58 -6.46 16.65
N THR A 137 -3.29 -5.92 17.64
CA THR A 137 -2.79 -5.81 19.01
C THR A 137 -2.56 -7.20 19.62
N GLY A 138 -3.49 -8.14 19.42
CA GLY A 138 -3.34 -9.52 19.87
C GLY A 138 -2.12 -10.21 19.27
N ILE A 139 -1.88 -10.04 17.96
CA ILE A 139 -0.66 -10.55 17.29
C ILE A 139 0.59 -9.90 17.89
N ALA A 140 0.59 -8.59 18.09
CA ALA A 140 1.75 -7.89 18.65
C ALA A 140 2.09 -8.40 20.07
N LEU A 141 1.10 -8.58 20.93
CA LEU A 141 1.28 -9.13 22.27
C LEU A 141 1.79 -10.57 22.21
N TRP A 142 1.25 -11.39 21.31
CA TRP A 142 1.73 -12.77 21.11
C TRP A 142 3.18 -12.82 20.62
N LEU A 143 3.58 -11.93 19.71
CA LEU A 143 4.96 -11.84 19.22
C LEU A 143 5.93 -11.44 20.36
N ILE A 144 5.56 -10.47 21.17
CA ILE A 144 6.36 -10.05 22.35
C ILE A 144 6.51 -11.23 23.32
N ALA A 145 5.42 -11.93 23.62
CA ALA A 145 5.44 -13.08 24.54
C ALA A 145 6.21 -14.30 23.99
N SER A 146 6.36 -14.39 22.67
CA SER A 146 7.03 -15.53 22.02
C SER A 146 8.56 -15.40 21.95
N GLU A 147 9.12 -14.27 22.37
CA GLU A 147 10.57 -13.97 22.31
C GLU A 147 11.22 -14.30 20.93
N LYS A 148 10.42 -14.26 19.87
CA LYS A 148 10.85 -14.63 18.53
C LYS A 148 11.60 -13.49 17.88
N GLY A 149 12.93 -13.58 17.91
CA GLY A 149 13.84 -12.90 17.00
C GLY A 149 13.74 -11.37 16.93
N GLU A 150 14.46 -10.79 16.02
CA GLU A 150 14.41 -9.37 15.76
C GLU A 150 13.13 -8.99 14.99
N LEU A 151 12.38 -8.01 15.47
CA LEU A 151 11.16 -7.51 14.81
C LEU A 151 11.43 -7.05 13.37
N TRP A 152 12.65 -6.59 13.11
CA TRP A 152 13.08 -6.19 11.77
C TRP A 152 13.14 -7.36 10.80
N ASP A 153 13.68 -8.50 11.19
CA ASP A 153 13.74 -9.71 10.37
C ASP A 153 12.34 -10.28 10.10
N LEU A 154 11.47 -10.25 11.11
CA LEU A 154 10.09 -10.62 10.95
C LEU A 154 9.38 -9.70 9.93
N PHE A 155 9.58 -8.39 10.02
CA PHE A 155 9.03 -7.42 9.07
C PHE A 155 9.54 -7.68 7.64
N LEU A 156 10.84 -7.93 7.45
CA LEU A 156 11.41 -8.24 6.14
C LEU A 156 10.87 -9.56 5.59
N THR A 157 10.75 -10.58 6.44
CA THR A 157 10.21 -11.89 6.07
C THR A 157 8.74 -11.77 5.63
N LEU A 158 7.90 -11.12 6.42
CA LEU A 158 6.49 -10.91 6.05
C LEU A 158 6.33 -10.08 4.77
N THR A 159 7.15 -9.04 4.62
CA THR A 159 7.16 -8.22 3.41
C THR A 159 7.62 -9.03 2.21
N GLY A 160 8.64 -9.86 2.36
CA GLY A 160 9.15 -10.75 1.32
C GLY A 160 8.12 -11.80 0.90
N LEU A 161 7.43 -12.41 1.87
CA LEU A 161 6.44 -13.46 1.61
C LEU A 161 5.15 -12.95 0.97
N PHE A 162 4.66 -11.79 1.38
CA PHE A 162 3.35 -11.28 0.95
C PHE A 162 3.44 -10.00 0.13
N GLY A 163 4.20 -9.02 0.58
CA GLY A 163 4.25 -7.70 -0.06
C GLY A 163 4.92 -7.71 -1.43
N ILE A 164 6.02 -8.43 -1.56
CA ILE A 164 6.79 -8.50 -2.81
C ILE A 164 6.09 -9.31 -3.91
N PRO A 165 5.51 -10.49 -3.64
CA PRO A 165 4.69 -11.20 -4.63
C PRO A 165 3.49 -10.37 -5.12
N ILE A 166 2.84 -9.61 -4.25
CA ILE A 166 1.76 -8.69 -4.65
C ILE A 166 2.29 -7.62 -5.61
N ALA A 167 3.47 -7.05 -5.36
CA ALA A 167 4.08 -6.09 -6.27
C ALA A 167 4.37 -6.72 -7.66
N ALA A 168 4.79 -7.99 -7.72
CA ALA A 168 4.97 -8.72 -8.98
C ALA A 168 3.63 -8.91 -9.72
N VAL A 169 2.53 -9.18 -9.02
CA VAL A 169 1.18 -9.25 -9.61
C VAL A 169 0.80 -7.92 -10.25
N PHE A 170 1.04 -6.80 -9.59
CA PHE A 170 0.81 -5.47 -10.16
C PHE A 170 1.70 -5.21 -11.39
N ALA A 171 2.97 -5.60 -11.33
CA ALA A 171 3.87 -5.51 -12.47
C ALA A 171 3.34 -6.31 -13.67
N LEU A 172 2.89 -7.56 -13.45
CA LEU A 172 2.24 -8.35 -14.50
C LEU A 172 1.02 -7.65 -15.10
N GLY A 173 0.16 -7.08 -14.26
CA GLY A 173 -1.05 -6.38 -14.72
C GLY A 173 -0.75 -5.13 -15.55
N ILE A 174 0.31 -4.39 -15.20
CA ILE A 174 0.67 -3.14 -15.89
C ILE A 174 1.48 -3.40 -17.16
N PHE A 175 2.47 -4.30 -17.10
CA PHE A 175 3.45 -4.50 -18.17
C PHE A 175 3.06 -5.60 -19.15
N THR A 176 2.09 -6.48 -18.85
CA THR A 176 1.73 -7.58 -19.73
C THR A 176 0.25 -7.58 -20.11
N VAL A 177 -0.02 -7.83 -21.39
CA VAL A 177 -1.39 -7.93 -21.93
C VAL A 177 -1.91 -9.36 -21.86
N ARG A 178 -1.06 -10.34 -21.61
CA ARG A 178 -1.39 -11.78 -21.61
C ARG A 178 -1.66 -12.35 -20.23
N ALA A 179 -1.34 -11.60 -19.18
CA ALA A 179 -1.61 -12.02 -17.82
C ALA A 179 -3.13 -12.22 -17.61
N ASN A 180 -3.50 -13.37 -17.05
CA ASN A 180 -4.87 -13.68 -16.69
C ASN A 180 -5.01 -13.97 -15.19
N ARG A 181 -6.24 -13.84 -14.67
CA ARG A 181 -6.52 -13.98 -13.23
C ARG A 181 -6.03 -15.30 -12.62
N PHE A 182 -6.18 -16.41 -13.35
CA PHE A 182 -5.81 -17.73 -12.82
C PHE A 182 -4.29 -17.92 -12.81
N GLY A 183 -3.62 -17.61 -13.92
CA GLY A 183 -2.16 -17.69 -13.99
C GLY A 183 -1.47 -16.81 -12.95
N VAL A 184 -1.98 -15.59 -12.76
CA VAL A 184 -1.45 -14.64 -11.77
C VAL A 184 -1.69 -15.11 -10.34
N LEU A 185 -2.88 -15.68 -10.02
CA LEU A 185 -3.15 -16.23 -8.68
C LEU A 185 -2.24 -17.44 -8.37
N VAL A 186 -2.06 -18.34 -9.32
CA VAL A 186 -1.15 -19.48 -9.13
C VAL A 186 0.29 -18.99 -9.02
N GLY A 187 0.71 -18.01 -9.84
CA GLY A 187 2.01 -17.38 -9.73
C GLY A 187 2.26 -16.73 -8.38
N LEU A 188 1.25 -16.05 -7.82
CA LEU A 188 1.29 -15.46 -6.47
C LEU A 188 1.52 -16.52 -5.39
N LEU A 189 0.77 -17.63 -5.46
CA LEU A 189 0.91 -18.74 -4.52
C LEU A 189 2.29 -19.39 -4.62
N LEU A 190 2.78 -19.65 -5.84
CA LEU A 190 4.12 -20.19 -6.05
C LEU A 190 5.22 -19.25 -5.56
N GLY A 191 5.05 -17.94 -5.74
CA GLY A 191 5.95 -16.94 -5.20
C GLY A 191 6.00 -16.93 -3.68
N ALA A 192 4.85 -16.98 -3.01
CA ALA A 192 4.77 -17.06 -1.55
C ALA A 192 5.38 -18.36 -1.02
N VAL A 193 5.07 -19.51 -1.67
CA VAL A 193 5.65 -20.81 -1.31
C VAL A 193 7.17 -20.82 -1.50
N SER A 194 7.66 -20.29 -2.63
CA SER A 194 9.11 -20.21 -2.87
C SER A 194 9.81 -19.33 -1.83
N GLY A 195 9.20 -18.19 -1.45
CA GLY A 195 9.68 -17.33 -0.39
C GLY A 195 9.74 -18.06 0.96
N TYR A 196 8.72 -18.87 1.29
CA TYR A 196 8.72 -19.69 2.50
C TYR A 196 9.87 -20.69 2.53
N PHE A 197 10.10 -21.41 1.43
CA PHE A 197 11.25 -22.34 1.34
C PHE A 197 12.59 -21.61 1.42
N MET A 198 12.71 -20.46 0.78
CA MET A 198 13.92 -19.63 0.91
C MET A 198 14.19 -19.15 2.34
N ASN A 199 13.14 -18.90 3.12
CA ASN A 199 13.26 -18.52 4.54
C ASN A 199 13.81 -19.66 5.42
N GLN A 200 13.82 -20.90 4.94
CA GLN A 200 14.43 -22.04 5.62
C GLN A 200 15.93 -22.20 5.29
N THR A 201 16.44 -21.37 4.39
CA THR A 201 17.86 -21.36 4.02
C THR A 201 18.57 -20.21 4.74
N ASP A 202 19.88 -20.32 4.95
CA ASP A 202 20.69 -19.28 5.58
C ASP A 202 20.94 -18.03 4.70
N LEU A 203 20.17 -17.92 3.60
CA LEU A 203 20.21 -16.77 2.71
C LEU A 203 19.43 -15.61 3.33
N GLY A 204 20.04 -14.44 3.36
CA GLY A 204 19.44 -13.26 4.00
C GLY A 204 18.06 -12.86 3.46
N PRO A 205 17.26 -12.11 4.24
CA PRO A 205 15.85 -11.76 3.94
C PRO A 205 15.64 -11.08 2.57
N PHE A 206 16.66 -10.41 2.04
CA PHE A 206 16.59 -9.80 0.71
C PHE A 206 16.47 -10.84 -0.42
N MET A 207 17.12 -12.02 -0.26
CA MET A 207 17.01 -13.10 -1.24
C MET A 207 15.62 -13.70 -1.28
N ILE A 208 14.92 -13.79 -0.14
CA ILE A 208 13.52 -14.20 -0.07
C ILE A 208 12.67 -13.30 -0.97
N SER A 209 12.86 -11.99 -0.86
CA SER A 209 12.14 -10.98 -1.64
C SER A 209 12.39 -11.10 -3.14
N ILE A 210 13.65 -11.26 -3.55
CA ILE A 210 14.03 -11.39 -4.97
C ILE A 210 13.44 -12.66 -5.58
N VAL A 211 13.61 -13.80 -4.91
CA VAL A 211 13.10 -15.09 -5.40
C VAL A 211 11.58 -15.07 -5.48
N ALA A 212 10.90 -14.61 -4.45
CA ALA A 212 9.44 -14.49 -4.43
C ALA A 212 8.91 -13.60 -5.57
N PHE A 213 9.57 -12.47 -5.84
CA PHE A 213 9.22 -11.58 -6.95
C PHE A 213 9.39 -12.26 -8.31
N VAL A 214 10.57 -12.83 -8.56
CA VAL A 214 10.90 -13.45 -9.86
C VAL A 214 10.01 -14.67 -10.11
N VAL A 215 9.82 -15.53 -9.11
CA VAL A 215 8.95 -16.71 -9.24
C VAL A 215 7.51 -16.29 -9.51
N THR A 216 6.97 -15.29 -8.78
CA THR A 216 5.62 -14.78 -9.02
C THR A 216 5.48 -14.24 -10.45
N LEU A 217 6.45 -13.46 -10.90
CA LEU A 217 6.42 -12.82 -12.22
C LEU A 217 6.52 -13.86 -13.34
N VAL A 218 7.50 -14.75 -13.25
CA VAL A 218 7.75 -15.77 -14.29
C VAL A 218 6.64 -16.81 -14.31
N ALA A 219 6.29 -17.39 -13.17
CA ALA A 219 5.23 -18.39 -13.08
C ALA A 219 3.86 -17.79 -13.45
N GLY A 220 3.55 -16.58 -12.97
CA GLY A 220 2.32 -15.88 -13.31
C GLY A 220 2.19 -15.59 -14.79
N TYR A 221 3.27 -15.21 -15.46
CA TYR A 221 3.28 -15.01 -16.90
C TYR A 221 3.16 -16.31 -17.69
N LEU A 222 4.02 -17.30 -17.39
CA LEU A 222 4.05 -18.57 -18.11
C LEU A 222 2.74 -19.34 -17.98
N LEU A 223 2.15 -19.38 -16.78
CA LEU A 223 0.87 -20.06 -16.53
C LEU A 223 -0.31 -19.31 -17.14
N SER A 224 -0.17 -18.02 -17.43
CA SER A 224 -1.19 -17.26 -18.16
C SER A 224 -1.27 -17.63 -19.64
N ILE A 225 -0.21 -18.15 -20.26
CA ILE A 225 -0.17 -18.49 -21.70
C ILE A 225 -1.14 -19.62 -22.06
N PRO A 226 -1.10 -20.81 -21.43
CA PRO A 226 -2.01 -21.92 -21.75
C PRO A 226 -3.47 -21.62 -21.39
N LEU A 227 -3.70 -20.75 -20.41
CA LEU A 227 -5.04 -20.38 -19.94
C LEU A 227 -5.64 -19.19 -20.71
N ALA A 228 -4.95 -18.67 -21.71
CA ALA A 228 -5.39 -17.54 -22.52
C ALA A 228 -6.70 -17.82 -23.29
N GLY A 229 -7.02 -19.07 -23.58
CA GLY A 229 -8.28 -19.48 -24.21
C GLY A 229 -9.52 -19.22 -23.36
N VAL A 230 -9.40 -19.33 -22.04
CA VAL A 230 -10.49 -19.09 -21.08
C VAL A 230 -10.66 -17.59 -20.78
N ALA A 231 -9.63 -16.80 -21.08
CA ALA A 231 -9.55 -15.37 -20.72
C ALA A 231 -9.78 -14.40 -21.89
N LYS A 232 -10.27 -14.88 -23.03
CA LYS A 232 -10.47 -14.01 -24.23
C LYS A 232 -11.37 -12.79 -23.96
N ALA A 233 -12.40 -12.93 -23.14
CA ALA A 233 -13.30 -11.84 -22.75
C ALA A 233 -12.58 -10.77 -21.88
N THR A 234 -11.66 -11.19 -21.04
CA THR A 234 -10.93 -10.31 -20.11
C THR A 234 -9.88 -9.44 -20.83
N ARG A 235 -9.32 -9.94 -21.94
CA ARG A 235 -8.25 -9.23 -22.66
C ARG A 235 -8.69 -7.89 -23.25
N THR A 236 -9.89 -7.84 -23.80
CA THR A 236 -10.43 -6.62 -24.45
C THR A 236 -10.76 -5.56 -23.41
N GLU A 237 -11.15 -5.96 -22.19
CA GLU A 237 -11.48 -5.03 -21.11
C GLU A 237 -10.23 -4.51 -20.38
N THR A 238 -9.17 -5.31 -20.28
CA THR A 238 -7.95 -4.96 -19.54
C THR A 238 -6.89 -4.27 -20.36
N LEU A 239 -6.93 -4.38 -21.69
CA LEU A 239 -5.97 -3.73 -22.60
C LEU A 239 -5.80 -2.22 -22.32
N PRO A 240 -6.86 -1.44 -22.11
CA PRO A 240 -6.74 0.00 -21.83
C PRO A 240 -6.08 0.32 -20.48
N LEU A 241 -5.97 -0.66 -19.59
CA LEU A 241 -5.38 -0.49 -18.25
C LEU A 241 -3.87 -0.78 -18.23
N THR A 242 -3.35 -1.38 -19.30
CA THR A 242 -1.91 -1.64 -19.46
C THR A 242 -1.20 -0.46 -20.11
N ILE A 243 0.14 -0.41 -20.02
CA ILE A 243 0.95 0.58 -20.72
C ILE A 243 0.79 0.50 -22.24
N HIS A 244 0.42 -0.67 -22.78
CA HIS A 244 0.20 -0.90 -24.21
C HIS A 244 -1.16 -0.37 -24.71
N GLY A 245 -2.08 -0.03 -23.80
CA GLY A 245 -3.39 0.53 -24.13
C GLY A 245 -3.54 2.02 -23.86
N LYS A 246 -2.45 2.73 -23.55
CA LYS A 246 -2.49 4.16 -23.24
C LYS A 246 -3.15 5.00 -24.34
N ASP A 247 -2.84 4.72 -25.59
CA ASP A 247 -3.38 5.46 -26.73
C ASP A 247 -4.88 5.24 -26.88
N LEU A 248 -5.34 3.99 -26.70
CA LEU A 248 -6.77 3.64 -26.71
C LEU A 248 -7.56 4.30 -25.58
N SER A 249 -6.96 4.46 -24.41
CA SER A 249 -7.61 5.13 -23.29
C SER A 249 -7.71 6.65 -23.49
N TYR A 250 -6.75 7.23 -24.18
CA TYR A 250 -6.74 8.64 -24.54
C TYR A 250 -7.79 8.92 -25.62
N GLU A 251 -7.81 8.11 -26.69
CA GLU A 251 -8.82 8.21 -27.76
C GLU A 251 -10.25 8.07 -27.27
N ARG A 252 -10.50 7.11 -26.33
CA ARG A 252 -11.83 6.98 -25.70
C ARG A 252 -12.22 8.18 -24.87
N LYS A 253 -11.26 8.81 -24.20
CA LYS A 253 -11.53 10.02 -23.41
C LYS A 253 -11.75 11.25 -24.29
N SER A 254 -11.02 11.38 -25.39
CA SER A 254 -11.22 12.45 -26.37
C SER A 254 -12.56 12.31 -27.06
N ALA A 255 -12.89 11.11 -27.58
CA ALA A 255 -14.18 10.82 -28.20
C ALA A 255 -15.38 11.06 -27.24
N ARG A 256 -15.22 10.72 -25.95
CA ARG A 256 -16.27 11.00 -24.94
C ARG A 256 -16.39 12.50 -24.64
N ARG A 257 -15.28 13.25 -24.68
CA ARG A 257 -15.33 14.71 -24.54
C ARG A 257 -15.99 15.36 -25.74
N GLU A 258 -15.67 14.93 -26.95
CA GLU A 258 -16.29 15.40 -28.20
C GLU A 258 -17.79 15.10 -28.20
N ALA A 259 -18.19 13.88 -27.81
CA ALA A 259 -19.61 13.52 -27.70
C ALA A 259 -20.38 14.36 -26.66
N LEU A 260 -19.71 14.78 -25.57
CA LEU A 260 -20.31 15.67 -24.56
C LEU A 260 -20.34 17.15 -25.00
N THR A 261 -19.49 17.56 -25.94
CA THR A 261 -19.51 18.91 -26.52
C THR A 261 -20.45 19.00 -27.72
N ASP A 262 -20.73 17.89 -28.39
CA ASP A 262 -21.66 17.81 -29.52
C ASP A 262 -23.11 17.52 -29.09
N GLU A 263 -23.38 17.21 -27.81
CA GLU A 263 -24.75 17.25 -27.31
C GLU A 263 -25.25 18.69 -27.36
N PRO A 264 -26.22 19.03 -28.24
CA PRO A 264 -26.79 20.36 -28.27
C PRO A 264 -27.33 20.63 -26.86
N ALA A 265 -27.01 21.77 -26.30
CA ALA A 265 -27.48 22.23 -25.00
C ALA A 265 -29.02 22.09 -24.98
N ALA A 266 -29.48 20.90 -24.63
CA ALA A 266 -30.89 20.60 -24.51
C ALA A 266 -31.42 21.42 -23.34
N GLY A 267 -32.03 22.55 -23.69
CA GLY A 267 -33.00 23.22 -22.86
C GLY A 267 -32.48 23.71 -21.50
N ILE A 268 -31.65 24.75 -21.53
CA ILE A 268 -31.74 25.73 -20.43
C ILE A 268 -33.09 26.42 -20.66
N PRO A 269 -34.11 26.25 -19.80
CA PRO A 269 -35.33 27.01 -19.92
C PRO A 269 -34.94 28.49 -19.88
N ASP A 270 -35.44 29.24 -20.85
CA ASP A 270 -35.28 30.70 -20.95
C ASP A 270 -35.91 31.31 -19.70
N THR A 271 -35.08 31.73 -18.75
CA THR A 271 -35.48 32.28 -17.45
C THR A 271 -35.88 33.77 -17.55
N ASP A 272 -36.23 34.25 -18.75
CA ASP A 272 -36.71 35.62 -18.97
C ASP A 272 -38.26 35.78 -18.93
N ASP A 273 -38.98 34.84 -18.32
CA ASP A 273 -40.39 35.05 -18.03
C ASP A 273 -40.54 35.59 -16.58
N PRO A 274 -40.88 36.89 -16.40
CA PRO A 274 -40.95 37.49 -15.08
C PRO A 274 -42.21 37.10 -14.28
N THR A 275 -43.00 36.09 -14.71
CA THR A 275 -44.27 35.72 -14.09
C THR A 275 -44.21 34.49 -13.17
N GLU A 276 -43.05 33.78 -13.05
CA GLU A 276 -42.98 32.57 -12.21
C GLU A 276 -42.22 32.71 -10.85
N THR A 277 -41.95 33.94 -10.39
CA THR A 277 -41.20 34.13 -9.12
C THR A 277 -42.10 34.11 -7.86
N THR A 278 -43.26 33.44 -7.85
CA THR A 278 -44.12 33.48 -6.65
C THR A 278 -44.55 32.12 -6.10
N SER A 279 -43.84 31.01 -6.41
CA SER A 279 -44.28 29.70 -5.94
C SER A 279 -43.24 28.75 -5.29
N VAL A 280 -42.07 29.22 -4.89
CA VAL A 280 -41.09 28.35 -4.19
C VAL A 280 -40.64 28.96 -2.86
N ALA A 281 -41.59 29.43 -2.07
CA ALA A 281 -41.31 29.86 -0.69
C ALA A 281 -42.33 29.23 0.29
N GLN A 282 -42.65 27.94 0.14
CA GLN A 282 -43.32 27.13 1.18
C GLN A 282 -43.27 25.63 0.77
N VAL A 283 -42.18 24.92 1.18
CA VAL A 283 -42.20 23.58 1.82
C VAL A 283 -40.87 23.35 2.52
#